data_453e17e20f96482e03e1c0d3046bd7c9
#
_entry.id   453e17e20f96482e03e1c0d3046bd7c9
#
_cell.length_a   1.000
_cell.length_b   1.000
_cell.length_c   1.000
_cell.angle_alpha   90.00
_cell.angle_beta   90.00
_cell.angle_gamma   90.00
#
_symmetry.space_group_name_H-M   'P 1'
#
loop_
_entity.id
_entity.type
_entity.pdbx_description
1 polymer ?
#
loop_
_entity_poly.entity_id
_entity_poly.type
_entity_poly.pdbx_seq_one_letter_code
_entity_poly.pdbx_strand_id
1 'polypeptide(L)'
;NLWITQLGRGCYIAMKELSDRYMDNLSIRLANIMGVPFNRVHPILEANTETLRISIWHESRCGKKSMAIRKIPGKLRFGHADLIQSDYAPESIITLLENCVTAHLSTVIGGQPHAGKTELLKYLATFIPAEEKVGVYEDNQEIHYRQINPHSKCVEFFVDSKVSYQDIIKAGLRHNIDWVLLSESRGPEVMELLNSLSTGAYCMTTMHLDDIRDMPDRMYSMLGKGESSERFINSIYKYIDLVVLVDCDRFEKRKIRQVGFLSRNNGSNSCTVIYEDGEFKDTHIPEDIKDKFVRFGIDNPYVWRHD
;
A
#
# COMPACT_ATOMS: atom_id res chain seq x y z
N ASN A 1 7.97 -11.51 28.85
CA ASN A 1 7.97 -12.48 27.72
C ASN A 1 8.40 -11.78 26.45
N LEU A 2 9.19 -12.48 25.61
CA LEU A 2 9.45 -12.12 24.22
C LEU A 2 8.55 -12.96 23.32
N TRP A 3 7.70 -12.29 22.55
CA TRP A 3 6.82 -12.91 21.57
C TRP A 3 7.34 -12.59 20.18
N ILE A 4 7.40 -13.58 19.32
CA ILE A 4 7.81 -13.40 17.92
C ILE A 4 6.66 -13.85 17.03
N THR A 5 6.25 -12.99 16.11
CA THR A 5 5.34 -13.33 15.02
C THR A 5 6.19 -13.56 13.77
N GLN A 6 6.13 -14.75 13.21
CA GLN A 6 6.89 -15.15 12.03
C GLN A 6 5.96 -15.71 10.96
N LEU A 7 6.18 -15.30 9.72
CA LEU A 7 5.45 -15.80 8.58
C LEU A 7 5.53 -17.33 8.50
N GLY A 8 4.39 -17.99 8.31
CA GLY A 8 4.29 -19.46 8.25
C GLY A 8 4.41 -20.19 9.58
N ARG A 9 4.69 -19.49 10.69
CA ARG A 9 4.76 -20.07 12.03
C ARG A 9 3.79 -19.44 13.03
N GLY A 10 3.27 -18.24 12.71
CA GLY A 10 2.41 -17.49 13.61
C GLY A 10 3.15 -16.86 14.79
N CYS A 11 2.41 -16.54 15.85
CA CYS A 11 2.94 -15.93 17.06
C CYS A 11 3.32 -16.99 18.10
N TYR A 12 4.54 -16.92 18.63
CA TYR A 12 5.04 -17.84 19.65
C TYR A 12 5.90 -17.13 20.71
N ILE A 13 6.01 -17.72 21.88
CA ILE A 13 6.88 -17.23 22.96
C ILE A 13 8.30 -17.74 22.70
N ALA A 14 9.19 -16.82 22.32
CA ALA A 14 10.61 -17.14 22.09
C ALA A 14 11.42 -17.15 23.40
N MET A 15 10.99 -16.35 24.41
CA MET A 15 11.61 -16.27 25.73
C MET A 15 10.55 -15.96 26.79
N LYS A 16 10.50 -16.75 27.85
CA LYS A 16 9.49 -16.59 28.90
C LYS A 16 9.75 -15.41 29.83
N GLU A 17 11.01 -15.04 30.04
CA GLU A 17 11.38 -13.96 30.94
C GLU A 17 12.42 -13.04 30.31
N LEU A 18 12.07 -11.74 30.25
CA LEU A 18 12.98 -10.65 29.97
C LEU A 18 13.11 -9.83 31.26
N SER A 19 14.34 -9.52 31.67
CA SER A 19 14.53 -8.71 32.87
C SER A 19 14.09 -7.26 32.63
N ASP A 20 13.48 -6.66 33.62
CA ASP A 20 13.06 -5.24 33.57
C ASP A 20 14.26 -4.34 33.28
N ARG A 21 15.44 -4.65 33.88
CA ARG A 21 16.69 -3.93 33.60
C ARG A 21 17.13 -3.98 32.14
N TYR A 22 16.93 -5.11 31.44
CA TYR A 22 17.23 -5.19 30.01
C TYR A 22 16.29 -4.31 29.20
N MET A 23 14.98 -4.34 29.51
CA MET A 23 13.99 -3.51 28.86
C MET A 23 14.24 -2.01 29.08
N ASP A 24 14.65 -1.62 30.30
CA ASP A 24 15.02 -0.25 30.65
C ASP A 24 16.21 0.23 29.83
N ASN A 25 17.31 -0.53 29.84
CA ASN A 25 18.51 -0.19 29.10
C ASN A 25 18.25 -0.07 27.61
N LEU A 26 17.49 -1.02 27.02
CA LEU A 26 17.17 -1.00 25.61
C LEU A 26 16.31 0.21 25.25
N SER A 27 15.27 0.51 26.05
CA SER A 27 14.39 1.65 25.85
C SER A 27 15.13 2.99 25.90
N ILE A 28 16.01 3.17 26.90
CA ILE A 28 16.82 4.37 27.04
C ILE A 28 17.81 4.52 25.88
N ARG A 29 18.45 3.43 25.45
CA ARG A 29 19.37 3.45 24.31
C ARG A 29 18.66 3.84 23.02
N LEU A 30 17.49 3.25 22.75
CA LEU A 30 16.69 3.60 21.57
C LEU A 30 16.24 5.06 21.62
N ALA A 31 15.75 5.54 22.74
CA ALA A 31 15.37 6.95 22.93
C ALA A 31 16.54 7.90 22.62
N ASN A 32 17.73 7.59 23.14
CA ASN A 32 18.93 8.39 22.90
C ASN A 32 19.38 8.38 21.44
N ILE A 33 19.37 7.20 20.79
CA ILE A 33 19.72 7.08 19.35
C ILE A 33 18.76 7.89 18.49
N MET A 34 17.47 7.86 18.82
CA MET A 34 16.43 8.57 18.07
C MET A 34 16.30 10.05 18.46
N GLY A 35 17.01 10.51 19.50
CA GLY A 35 16.93 11.89 19.97
C GLY A 35 15.57 12.29 20.53
N VAL A 36 14.75 11.33 21.01
CA VAL A 36 13.42 11.57 21.53
C VAL A 36 13.34 11.32 23.03
N PRO A 37 12.61 12.15 23.80
CA PRO A 37 12.45 11.92 25.22
C PRO A 37 11.55 10.70 25.47
N PHE A 38 11.97 9.83 26.40
CA PHE A 38 11.16 8.70 26.84
C PHE A 38 11.20 8.59 28.37
N ASN A 39 10.11 8.97 29.00
CA ASN A 39 9.97 9.00 30.44
C ASN A 39 8.49 9.06 30.85
N ARG A 40 8.20 9.27 32.13
CA ARG A 40 6.82 9.35 32.67
C ARG A 40 5.98 10.48 32.05
N VAL A 41 6.63 11.57 31.62
CA VAL A 41 5.98 12.73 30.99
C VAL A 41 5.76 12.46 29.50
N HIS A 42 6.72 11.81 28.86
CA HIS A 42 6.69 11.35 27.45
C HIS A 42 6.64 9.81 27.42
N PRO A 43 5.47 9.20 27.69
CA PRO A 43 5.38 7.77 27.98
C PRO A 43 5.33 6.86 26.75
N ILE A 44 5.30 7.42 25.55
CA ILE A 44 5.26 6.69 24.29
C ILE A 44 6.48 7.11 23.48
N LEU A 45 7.26 6.14 23.03
CA LEU A 45 8.33 6.31 22.05
C LEU A 45 7.94 5.58 20.78
N GLU A 46 7.78 6.34 19.71
CA GLU A 46 7.64 5.81 18.35
C GLU A 46 8.86 6.22 17.55
N ALA A 47 9.51 5.23 16.95
CA ALA A 47 10.75 5.44 16.23
C ALA A 47 10.80 4.54 15.00
N ASN A 48 11.27 5.11 13.90
CA ASN A 48 11.48 4.40 12.64
C ASN A 48 12.94 4.50 12.25
N THR A 49 13.50 3.38 11.84
CA THR A 49 14.77 3.30 11.15
C THR A 49 14.50 2.82 9.72
N GLU A 50 15.52 2.77 8.87
CA GLU A 50 15.38 2.23 7.51
C GLU A 50 14.77 0.81 7.45
N THR A 51 14.90 0.02 8.52
CA THR A 51 14.50 -1.40 8.50
C THR A 51 13.64 -1.82 9.68
N LEU A 52 13.43 -0.94 10.66
CA LEU A 52 12.68 -1.25 11.88
C LEU A 52 11.67 -0.15 12.21
N ARG A 53 10.48 -0.56 12.57
CA ARG A 53 9.49 0.27 13.25
C ARG A 53 9.42 -0.17 14.72
N ILE A 54 9.57 0.77 15.63
CA ILE A 54 9.69 0.53 17.05
C ILE A 54 8.63 1.36 17.78
N SER A 55 7.84 0.71 18.64
CA SER A 55 6.91 1.37 19.55
C SER A 55 7.17 0.87 20.96
N ILE A 56 7.41 1.80 21.90
CA ILE A 56 7.68 1.48 23.30
C ILE A 56 6.73 2.27 24.18
N TRP A 57 6.11 1.59 25.12
CA TRP A 57 5.24 2.17 26.12
C TRP A 57 5.86 2.10 27.50
N HIS A 58 5.88 3.23 28.18
CA HIS A 58 6.38 3.36 29.55
C HIS A 58 5.43 2.67 30.53
N GLU A 59 5.97 2.06 31.59
CA GLU A 59 5.18 1.33 32.61
C GLU A 59 4.10 2.17 33.28
N SER A 60 4.23 3.49 33.30
CA SER A 60 3.19 4.39 33.80
C SER A 60 1.87 4.36 33.03
N ARG A 61 1.83 3.72 31.86
CA ARG A 61 0.65 3.64 30.98
C ARG A 61 0.16 2.21 30.74
N CYS A 62 1.00 1.21 30.95
CA CYS A 62 0.67 -0.19 30.64
C CYS A 62 1.02 -1.18 31.78
N GLY A 63 1.35 -0.68 32.99
CA GLY A 63 1.69 -1.50 34.15
C GLY A 63 3.09 -2.08 34.13
N LYS A 64 3.57 -2.53 32.98
CA LYS A 64 4.97 -2.91 32.71
C LYS A 64 5.38 -2.35 31.35
N LYS A 65 6.67 -2.03 31.19
CA LYS A 65 7.19 -1.51 29.93
C LYS A 65 6.93 -2.51 28.82
N SER A 66 6.31 -2.05 27.73
CA SER A 66 5.97 -2.85 26.56
C SER A 66 6.73 -2.33 25.36
N MET A 67 7.22 -3.23 24.52
CA MET A 67 7.95 -2.88 23.29
C MET A 67 7.48 -3.77 22.14
N ALA A 68 7.16 -3.12 21.01
CA ALA A 68 6.91 -3.79 19.73
C ALA A 68 7.97 -3.36 18.72
N ILE A 69 8.58 -4.33 18.05
CA ILE A 69 9.54 -4.11 16.96
C ILE A 69 9.05 -4.84 15.72
N ARG A 70 8.82 -4.09 14.65
CA ARG A 70 8.47 -4.64 13.33
C ARG A 70 9.64 -4.46 12.38
N LYS A 71 10.03 -5.54 11.70
CA LYS A 71 11.03 -5.48 10.63
C LYS A 71 10.35 -5.04 9.32
N ILE A 72 10.94 -4.05 8.68
CA ILE A 72 10.49 -3.50 7.38
C ILE A 72 11.68 -3.63 6.42
N PRO A 73 11.80 -4.75 5.68
CA PRO A 73 12.95 -4.93 4.79
C PRO A 73 12.86 -4.01 3.59
N GLY A 74 13.97 -3.32 3.29
CA GLY A 74 14.14 -2.49 2.09
C GLY A 74 14.40 -3.31 0.81
N LYS A 75 13.79 -4.51 0.71
CA LYS A 75 13.89 -5.40 -0.45
C LYS A 75 12.55 -6.04 -0.76
N LEU A 76 12.38 -6.50 -1.97
CA LEU A 76 11.24 -7.34 -2.34
C LEU A 76 11.27 -8.65 -1.55
N ARG A 77 10.11 -9.08 -1.09
CA ARG A 77 9.95 -10.37 -0.39
C ARG A 77 9.64 -11.51 -1.35
N PHE A 78 9.12 -11.20 -2.52
CA PHE A 78 8.72 -12.15 -3.54
C PHE A 78 8.86 -11.54 -4.94
N GLY A 79 9.08 -12.38 -5.91
CA GLY A 79 9.00 -12.09 -7.34
C GLY A 79 7.85 -12.85 -7.99
N HIS A 80 7.72 -12.77 -9.31
CA HIS A 80 6.68 -13.45 -10.11
C HIS A 80 6.57 -14.96 -9.79
N ALA A 81 7.69 -15.66 -9.86
CA ALA A 81 7.73 -17.10 -9.59
C ALA A 81 7.31 -17.47 -8.15
N ASP A 82 7.70 -16.64 -7.17
CA ASP A 82 7.34 -16.88 -5.76
C ASP A 82 5.84 -16.74 -5.54
N LEU A 83 5.18 -15.77 -6.20
CA LEU A 83 3.75 -15.57 -6.13
C LEU A 83 2.98 -16.77 -6.69
N ILE A 84 3.43 -17.33 -7.81
CA ILE A 84 2.83 -18.53 -8.40
C ILE A 84 3.04 -19.74 -7.50
N GLN A 85 4.30 -19.99 -7.05
CA GLN A 85 4.62 -21.13 -6.19
C GLN A 85 3.89 -21.11 -4.85
N SER A 86 3.63 -19.92 -4.31
CA SER A 86 2.88 -19.78 -3.04
C SER A 86 1.37 -19.86 -3.21
N ASP A 87 0.87 -20.06 -4.43
CA ASP A 87 -0.57 -20.04 -4.75
C ASP A 87 -1.24 -18.72 -4.30
N TYR A 88 -0.53 -17.60 -4.55
CA TYR A 88 -1.00 -16.27 -4.21
C TYR A 88 -2.18 -15.82 -5.09
N ALA A 89 -2.12 -16.16 -6.37
CA ALA A 89 -3.18 -16.08 -7.37
C ALA A 89 -2.76 -16.91 -8.61
N PRO A 90 -3.70 -17.23 -9.54
CA PRO A 90 -3.35 -17.78 -10.85
C PRO A 90 -2.34 -16.90 -11.60
N GLU A 91 -1.43 -17.52 -12.36
CA GLU A 91 -0.40 -16.82 -13.14
C GLU A 91 -0.99 -15.72 -14.02
N SER A 92 -2.11 -16.01 -14.70
CA SER A 92 -2.80 -15.04 -15.56
C SER A 92 -3.29 -13.78 -14.79
N ILE A 93 -3.66 -13.92 -13.51
CA ILE A 93 -4.01 -12.78 -12.66
C ILE A 93 -2.74 -11.99 -12.25
N ILE A 94 -1.65 -12.66 -11.91
CA ILE A 94 -0.39 -11.99 -11.60
C ILE A 94 0.08 -11.19 -12.82
N THR A 95 0.12 -11.83 -14.00
CA THR A 95 0.48 -11.18 -15.27
C THR A 95 -0.44 -10.01 -15.63
N LEU A 96 -1.75 -10.17 -15.40
CA LEU A 96 -2.69 -9.06 -15.58
C LEU A 96 -2.31 -7.85 -14.73
N LEU A 97 -2.01 -8.04 -13.43
CA LEU A 97 -1.67 -6.93 -12.54
C LEU A 97 -0.38 -6.22 -12.97
N GLU A 98 0.61 -6.96 -13.43
CA GLU A 98 1.87 -6.43 -13.96
C GLU A 98 1.62 -5.59 -15.23
N ASN A 99 0.81 -6.14 -16.15
CA ASN A 99 0.39 -5.43 -17.36
C ASN A 99 -0.47 -4.20 -17.07
N CYS A 100 -1.27 -4.20 -15.98
CA CYS A 100 -2.01 -3.02 -15.55
C CYS A 100 -1.07 -1.86 -15.20
N VAL A 101 0.04 -2.12 -14.52
CA VAL A 101 1.03 -1.08 -14.21
C VAL A 101 1.72 -0.59 -15.49
N THR A 102 2.13 -1.50 -16.36
CA THR A 102 2.73 -1.17 -17.66
C THR A 102 1.77 -0.33 -18.52
N ALA A 103 0.46 -0.60 -18.47
CA ALA A 103 -0.58 0.18 -19.15
C ALA A 103 -1.04 1.42 -18.36
N HIS A 104 -0.33 1.81 -17.30
CA HIS A 104 -0.58 3.01 -16.51
C HIS A 104 -1.96 3.05 -15.83
N LEU A 105 -2.45 1.92 -15.37
CA LEU A 105 -3.69 1.85 -14.62
C LEU A 105 -3.48 2.29 -13.18
N SER A 106 -4.21 3.31 -12.75
CA SER A 106 -4.24 3.74 -11.35
C SER A 106 -4.88 2.68 -10.48
N THR A 107 -4.15 2.21 -9.45
CA THR A 107 -4.48 0.98 -8.71
C THR A 107 -4.66 1.25 -7.21
N VAL A 108 -5.71 0.69 -6.64
CA VAL A 108 -5.95 0.63 -5.19
C VAL A 108 -5.82 -0.81 -4.71
N ILE A 109 -4.98 -1.04 -3.71
CA ILE A 109 -4.79 -2.35 -3.09
C ILE A 109 -5.46 -2.35 -1.71
N GLY A 110 -6.56 -3.07 -1.61
CA GLY A 110 -7.36 -3.24 -0.40
C GLY A 110 -6.96 -4.46 0.41
N GLY A 111 -7.40 -4.50 1.67
CA GLY A 111 -7.28 -5.66 2.55
C GLY A 111 -7.15 -5.29 4.02
N GLN A 112 -7.28 -6.27 4.88
CA GLN A 112 -7.15 -6.11 6.32
C GLN A 112 -5.72 -5.75 6.75
N PRO A 113 -5.49 -5.27 8.00
CA PRO A 113 -4.16 -5.11 8.55
C PRO A 113 -3.33 -6.40 8.39
N HIS A 114 -2.05 -6.26 8.03
CA HIS A 114 -1.12 -7.36 7.81
C HIS A 114 -1.41 -8.30 6.62
N ALA A 115 -2.43 -8.04 5.81
CA ALA A 115 -2.73 -8.84 4.61
C ALA A 115 -1.62 -8.82 3.55
N GLY A 116 -0.69 -7.86 3.60
CA GLY A 116 0.44 -7.77 2.66
C GLY A 116 0.24 -6.75 1.54
N LYS A 117 -0.68 -5.80 1.71
CA LYS A 117 -0.97 -4.72 0.74
C LYS A 117 0.28 -3.99 0.27
N THR A 118 1.09 -3.50 1.20
CA THR A 118 2.34 -2.77 0.90
C THR A 118 3.35 -3.65 0.16
N GLU A 119 3.42 -4.94 0.46
CA GLU A 119 4.33 -5.85 -0.26
C GLU A 119 3.88 -6.07 -1.70
N LEU A 120 2.56 -6.18 -1.97
CA LEU A 120 2.03 -6.25 -3.32
C LEU A 120 2.27 -4.92 -4.07
N LEU A 121 2.05 -3.77 -3.41
CA LEU A 121 2.37 -2.47 -3.98
C LEU A 121 3.84 -2.38 -4.37
N LYS A 122 4.77 -2.78 -3.50
CA LYS A 122 6.21 -2.81 -3.77
C LYS A 122 6.54 -3.65 -5.00
N TYR A 123 5.94 -4.84 -5.09
CA TYR A 123 6.13 -5.72 -6.22
C TYR A 123 5.64 -5.08 -7.52
N LEU A 124 4.40 -4.61 -7.55
CA LEU A 124 3.82 -3.98 -8.72
C LEU A 124 4.58 -2.71 -9.12
N ALA A 125 5.08 -1.95 -8.16
CA ALA A 125 5.87 -0.75 -8.43
C ALA A 125 7.20 -1.03 -9.19
N THR A 126 7.66 -2.28 -9.25
CA THR A 126 8.83 -2.64 -10.07
C THR A 126 8.55 -2.63 -11.56
N PHE A 127 7.29 -2.61 -11.97
CA PHE A 127 6.85 -2.55 -13.37
C PHE A 127 6.63 -1.11 -13.88
N ILE A 128 6.84 -0.10 -13.03
CA ILE A 128 6.84 1.30 -13.46
C ILE A 128 8.08 1.55 -14.33
N PRO A 129 7.92 2.15 -15.52
CA PRO A 129 9.05 2.48 -16.38
C PRO A 129 10.12 3.32 -15.67
N ALA A 130 11.40 3.00 -15.85
CA ALA A 130 12.50 3.66 -15.14
C ALA A 130 12.65 5.15 -15.50
N GLU A 131 12.17 5.54 -16.69
CA GLU A 131 12.18 6.90 -17.19
C GLU A 131 11.16 7.80 -16.51
N GLU A 132 10.14 7.23 -15.89
CA GLU A 132 9.06 7.95 -15.23
C GLU A 132 9.44 8.33 -13.81
N LYS A 133 8.98 9.50 -13.39
CA LYS A 133 9.27 10.04 -12.08
C LYS A 133 8.24 9.60 -11.06
N VAL A 134 8.70 8.93 -10.03
CA VAL A 134 7.88 8.42 -8.94
C VAL A 134 7.99 9.29 -7.71
N GLY A 135 6.84 9.77 -7.21
CA GLY A 135 6.72 10.38 -5.88
C GLY A 135 6.20 9.35 -4.89
N VAL A 136 6.97 9.07 -3.85
CA VAL A 136 6.55 8.17 -2.76
C VAL A 136 6.16 9.02 -1.56
N TYR A 137 4.98 8.77 -1.00
CA TYR A 137 4.39 9.55 0.10
C TYR A 137 4.08 8.63 1.27
N GLU A 138 4.78 8.80 2.39
CA GLU A 138 4.72 7.88 3.53
C GLU A 138 4.82 8.61 4.88
N ASP A 139 4.16 8.07 5.91
CA ASP A 139 4.40 8.43 7.31
C ASP A 139 5.50 7.55 7.93
N ASN A 140 5.65 6.35 7.42
CA ASN A 140 6.68 5.42 7.82
C ASN A 140 7.28 4.82 6.55
N GLN A 141 8.60 4.77 6.47
CA GLN A 141 9.31 4.24 5.33
C GLN A 141 9.07 2.73 5.19
N GLU A 142 8.07 2.34 4.41
CA GLU A 142 7.68 0.94 4.17
C GLU A 142 7.92 0.50 2.72
N ILE A 143 7.74 1.42 1.75
CA ILE A 143 7.83 1.11 0.32
C ILE A 143 9.29 0.90 -0.09
N HIS A 144 10.20 1.74 0.38
CA HIS A 144 11.63 1.68 0.01
C HIS A 144 11.86 1.66 -1.51
N TYR A 145 11.12 2.49 -2.24
CA TYR A 145 11.09 2.44 -3.71
C TYR A 145 12.47 2.58 -4.33
N ARG A 146 13.28 3.50 -3.84
CA ARG A 146 14.66 3.73 -4.33
C ARG A 146 15.56 2.51 -4.16
N GLN A 147 15.36 1.71 -3.11
CA GLN A 147 16.16 0.52 -2.84
C GLN A 147 15.76 -0.65 -3.74
N ILE A 148 14.45 -0.78 -4.06
CA ILE A 148 13.95 -1.84 -4.94
C ILE A 148 14.05 -1.48 -6.42
N ASN A 149 14.13 -0.18 -6.76
CA ASN A 149 14.26 0.34 -8.13
C ASN A 149 15.42 1.36 -8.21
N PRO A 150 16.68 0.92 -8.11
CA PRO A 150 17.83 1.82 -7.93
C PRO A 150 18.14 2.71 -9.15
N HIS A 151 17.59 2.38 -10.32
CA HIS A 151 17.79 3.15 -11.57
C HIS A 151 16.62 4.09 -11.90
N SER A 152 15.56 4.08 -11.09
CA SER A 152 14.38 4.91 -11.33
C SER A 152 14.55 6.35 -10.83
N LYS A 153 13.80 7.28 -11.41
CA LYS A 153 13.68 8.66 -10.93
C LYS A 153 12.68 8.69 -9.78
N CYS A 154 13.15 8.90 -8.55
CA CYS A 154 12.30 8.86 -7.36
C CYS A 154 12.54 10.04 -6.42
N VAL A 155 11.45 10.59 -5.89
CA VAL A 155 11.44 11.51 -4.76
C VAL A 155 10.59 10.91 -3.65
N GLU A 156 11.18 10.71 -2.47
CA GLU A 156 10.50 10.17 -1.30
C GLU A 156 10.15 11.31 -0.34
N PHE A 157 8.87 11.44 -0.01
CA PHE A 157 8.32 12.47 0.86
C PHE A 157 7.81 11.81 2.14
N PHE A 158 8.14 12.40 3.29
CA PHE A 158 7.74 11.91 4.58
C PHE A 158 6.84 12.92 5.29
N VAL A 159 5.75 12.43 5.86
CA VAL A 159 4.86 13.22 6.72
C VAL A 159 5.24 13.08 8.18
N ASP A 160 4.97 14.13 8.95
CA ASP A 160 5.12 14.15 10.40
C ASP A 160 4.01 14.97 11.05
N SER A 161 4.17 15.31 12.33
CA SER A 161 3.20 16.14 13.06
C SER A 161 3.09 17.59 12.55
N LYS A 162 4.00 18.04 11.67
CA LYS A 162 4.05 19.41 11.14
C LYS A 162 3.61 19.50 9.68
N VAL A 163 3.79 18.42 8.93
CA VAL A 163 3.55 18.38 7.48
C VAL A 163 2.64 17.19 7.16
N SER A 164 1.44 17.47 6.68
CA SER A 164 0.43 16.47 6.35
C SER A 164 0.63 15.83 4.97
N TYR A 165 -0.04 14.71 4.71
CA TYR A 165 -0.13 14.11 3.37
C TYR A 165 -0.67 15.10 2.34
N GLN A 166 -1.68 15.89 2.69
CA GLN A 166 -2.25 16.90 1.79
C GLN A 166 -1.18 17.93 1.36
N ASP A 167 -0.35 18.39 2.30
CA ASP A 167 0.70 19.37 2.02
C ASP A 167 1.76 18.81 1.06
N ILE A 168 2.22 17.59 1.31
CA ILE A 168 3.29 16.99 0.48
C ILE A 168 2.79 16.55 -0.89
N ILE A 169 1.55 16.08 -1.03
CA ILE A 169 0.98 15.73 -2.34
C ILE A 169 0.82 17.01 -3.18
N LYS A 170 0.28 18.10 -2.60
CA LYS A 170 0.21 19.42 -3.27
C LYS A 170 1.58 19.93 -3.70
N ALA A 171 2.57 19.83 -2.83
CA ALA A 171 3.93 20.23 -3.16
C ALA A 171 4.52 19.36 -4.27
N GLY A 172 4.22 18.06 -4.25
CA GLY A 172 4.65 17.07 -5.24
C GLY A 172 4.20 17.38 -6.66
N LEU A 173 3.02 18.00 -6.84
CA LEU A 173 2.54 18.44 -8.17
C LEU A 173 3.53 19.35 -8.91
N ARG A 174 4.36 20.12 -8.17
CA ARG A 174 5.40 20.98 -8.76
C ARG A 174 6.66 20.24 -9.18
N HIS A 175 6.76 18.96 -8.83
CA HIS A 175 7.91 18.12 -9.17
C HIS A 175 7.73 17.35 -10.49
N ASN A 176 6.63 17.54 -11.21
CA ASN A 176 6.27 16.78 -12.41
C ASN A 176 6.37 15.28 -12.13
N ILE A 177 5.61 14.81 -11.17
CA ILE A 177 5.51 13.41 -10.78
C ILE A 177 4.58 12.69 -11.76
N ASP A 178 5.06 11.58 -12.36
CA ASP A 178 4.25 10.73 -13.24
C ASP A 178 3.45 9.71 -12.42
N TRP A 179 4.05 9.16 -11.35
CA TRP A 179 3.41 8.19 -10.45
C TRP A 179 3.39 8.66 -9.00
N VAL A 180 2.21 8.62 -8.40
CA VAL A 180 2.01 8.84 -6.96
C VAL A 180 1.89 7.49 -6.26
N LEU A 181 2.91 7.11 -5.49
CA LEU A 181 2.85 5.97 -4.59
C LEU A 181 2.51 6.46 -3.19
N LEU A 182 1.27 6.29 -2.78
CA LEU A 182 0.81 6.65 -1.45
C LEU A 182 0.73 5.39 -0.59
N SER A 183 1.49 5.33 0.49
CA SER A 183 1.61 4.12 1.32
C SER A 183 0.26 3.62 1.83
N GLU A 184 -0.59 4.55 2.28
CA GLU A 184 -1.95 4.25 2.74
C GLU A 184 -2.87 5.46 2.58
N SER A 185 -4.02 5.24 1.95
CA SER A 185 -5.15 6.19 1.92
C SER A 185 -6.05 5.92 3.13
N ARG A 186 -6.16 6.88 4.05
CA ARG A 186 -6.94 6.73 5.30
C ARG A 186 -7.66 7.99 5.75
N GLY A 187 -7.44 9.11 5.06
CA GLY A 187 -7.96 10.41 5.45
C GLY A 187 -8.22 11.33 4.25
N PRO A 188 -8.30 12.64 4.49
CA PRO A 188 -8.69 13.62 3.48
C PRO A 188 -7.67 13.81 2.34
N GLU A 189 -6.48 13.21 2.44
CA GLU A 189 -5.47 13.19 1.37
C GLU A 189 -5.96 12.55 0.06
N VAL A 190 -7.03 11.75 0.11
CA VAL A 190 -7.66 11.17 -1.08
C VAL A 190 -8.14 12.23 -2.07
N MET A 191 -8.50 13.43 -1.59
CA MET A 191 -8.86 14.56 -2.47
C MET A 191 -7.64 15.00 -3.29
N GLU A 192 -6.50 15.20 -2.64
CA GLU A 192 -5.28 15.64 -3.32
C GLU A 192 -4.71 14.54 -4.24
N LEU A 193 -4.91 13.28 -3.86
CA LEU A 193 -4.59 12.15 -4.73
C LEU A 193 -5.41 12.26 -6.03
N LEU A 194 -6.75 12.38 -5.95
CA LEU A 194 -7.59 12.50 -7.14
C LEU A 194 -7.30 13.78 -7.94
N ASN A 195 -6.95 14.88 -7.27
CA ASN A 195 -6.50 16.10 -7.95
C ASN A 195 -5.22 15.83 -8.77
N SER A 196 -4.25 15.08 -8.23
CA SER A 196 -3.04 14.68 -8.95
C SER A 196 -3.36 13.83 -10.19
N LEU A 197 -4.27 12.86 -10.05
CA LEU A 197 -4.71 12.03 -11.19
C LEU A 197 -5.41 12.86 -12.26
N SER A 198 -6.17 13.89 -11.86
CA SER A 198 -6.84 14.78 -12.81
C SER A 198 -5.87 15.61 -13.66
N THR A 199 -4.63 15.77 -13.23
CA THR A 199 -3.56 16.47 -13.99
C THR A 199 -2.72 15.54 -14.85
N GLY A 200 -3.03 14.24 -14.87
CA GLY A 200 -2.38 13.24 -15.72
C GLY A 200 -1.39 12.33 -15.01
N ALA A 201 -1.24 12.43 -13.70
CA ALA A 201 -0.47 11.46 -12.93
C ALA A 201 -1.23 10.13 -12.79
N TYR A 202 -0.50 9.06 -12.49
CA TYR A 202 -1.03 7.74 -12.13
C TYR A 202 -0.80 7.46 -10.66
N CYS A 203 -1.48 6.48 -10.08
CA CYS A 203 -1.22 6.14 -8.69
C CYS A 203 -1.24 4.65 -8.39
N MET A 204 -0.51 4.30 -7.32
CA MET A 204 -0.78 3.11 -6.54
C MET A 204 -0.90 3.50 -5.06
N THR A 205 -1.94 3.00 -4.41
CA THR A 205 -2.14 3.23 -2.98
C THR A 205 -2.71 2.00 -2.30
N THR A 206 -2.58 1.94 -0.98
CA THR A 206 -3.24 0.90 -0.19
C THR A 206 -4.34 1.50 0.68
N MET A 207 -5.31 0.69 1.06
CA MET A 207 -6.35 1.06 2.02
C MET A 207 -6.93 -0.15 2.75
N HIS A 208 -7.59 0.09 3.88
CA HIS A 208 -8.37 -0.95 4.55
C HIS A 208 -9.71 -1.15 3.84
N LEU A 209 -9.95 -2.38 3.38
CA LEU A 209 -11.11 -2.75 2.59
C LEU A 209 -11.44 -4.23 2.79
N ASP A 210 -12.72 -4.58 2.75
CA ASP A 210 -13.24 -5.95 2.87
C ASP A 210 -13.83 -6.46 1.56
N ASP A 211 -14.32 -5.58 0.70
CA ASP A 211 -14.82 -5.86 -0.63
C ASP A 211 -14.44 -4.73 -1.59
N ILE A 212 -14.02 -5.07 -2.80
CA ILE A 212 -13.59 -4.06 -3.81
C ILE A 212 -14.74 -3.15 -4.25
N ARG A 213 -15.98 -3.62 -4.15
CA ARG A 213 -17.18 -2.86 -4.52
C ARG A 213 -17.43 -1.68 -3.59
N ASP A 214 -16.96 -1.78 -2.34
CA ASP A 214 -17.12 -0.73 -1.31
C ASP A 214 -16.03 0.35 -1.39
N MET A 215 -15.02 0.18 -2.25
CA MET A 215 -13.88 1.09 -2.32
C MET A 215 -14.27 2.54 -2.59
N PRO A 216 -15.18 2.88 -3.53
CA PRO A 216 -15.56 4.26 -3.79
C PRO A 216 -16.22 4.92 -2.59
N ASP A 217 -17.14 4.23 -1.92
CA ASP A 217 -17.82 4.73 -0.72
C ASP A 217 -16.84 4.88 0.46
N ARG A 218 -15.90 3.94 0.57
CA ARG A 218 -14.85 4.01 1.59
C ARG A 218 -13.94 5.22 1.38
N MET A 219 -13.50 5.48 0.15
CA MET A 219 -12.74 6.69 -0.19
C MET A 219 -13.56 7.96 0.10
N TYR A 220 -14.83 7.97 -0.27
CA TYR A 220 -15.69 9.11 0.02
C TYR A 220 -15.83 9.38 1.52
N SER A 221 -15.95 8.34 2.34
CA SER A 221 -16.07 8.47 3.79
C SER A 221 -14.84 9.14 4.45
N MET A 222 -13.69 9.15 3.80
CA MET A 222 -12.45 9.76 4.29
C MET A 222 -12.42 11.28 4.15
N LEU A 223 -13.28 11.87 3.31
CA LEU A 223 -13.32 13.33 3.10
C LEU A 223 -13.94 14.13 4.25
N GLY A 224 -14.73 13.48 5.09
CA GLY A 224 -15.52 14.18 6.09
C GLY A 224 -16.77 14.86 5.52
N LYS A 225 -17.34 15.81 6.26
CA LYS A 225 -18.59 16.48 5.88
C LYS A 225 -18.31 17.66 4.93
N GLY A 226 -19.08 17.78 3.85
CA GLY A 226 -19.16 19.02 3.06
C GLY A 226 -18.91 18.90 1.55
N GLU A 227 -18.45 17.77 1.04
CA GLU A 227 -18.23 17.57 -0.39
C GLU A 227 -19.47 16.96 -1.08
N SER A 228 -19.66 17.29 -2.37
CA SER A 228 -20.70 16.67 -3.20
C SER A 228 -20.36 15.21 -3.44
N SER A 229 -21.13 14.28 -2.86
CA SER A 229 -20.90 12.85 -2.93
C SER A 229 -20.84 12.34 -4.37
N GLU A 230 -21.75 12.75 -5.22
CA GLU A 230 -21.85 12.30 -6.60
C GLU A 230 -20.61 12.70 -7.42
N ARG A 231 -20.19 13.96 -7.34
CA ARG A 231 -19.01 14.44 -8.09
C ARG A 231 -17.73 13.72 -7.68
N PHE A 232 -17.57 13.51 -6.39
CA PHE A 232 -16.38 12.84 -5.88
C PHE A 232 -16.34 11.36 -6.27
N ILE A 233 -17.47 10.63 -6.09
CA ILE A 233 -17.59 9.24 -6.51
C ILE A 233 -17.35 9.11 -8.03
N ASN A 234 -17.92 10.00 -8.83
CA ASN A 234 -17.68 10.03 -10.27
C ASN A 234 -16.20 10.22 -10.62
N SER A 235 -15.48 11.03 -9.83
CA SER A 235 -14.03 11.21 -10.02
C SER A 235 -13.25 9.96 -9.67
N ILE A 236 -13.64 9.19 -8.66
CA ILE A 236 -13.03 7.91 -8.34
C ILE A 236 -13.15 6.97 -9.55
N TYR A 237 -14.36 6.73 -10.06
CA TYR A 237 -14.60 5.85 -11.21
C TYR A 237 -13.94 6.34 -12.52
N LYS A 238 -13.58 7.61 -12.59
CA LYS A 238 -12.90 8.19 -13.74
C LYS A 238 -11.38 8.03 -13.69
N TYR A 239 -10.80 8.05 -12.49
CA TYR A 239 -9.35 8.15 -12.33
C TYR A 239 -8.71 6.92 -11.67
N ILE A 240 -9.49 6.09 -10.98
CA ILE A 240 -9.03 4.82 -10.44
C ILE A 240 -9.54 3.71 -11.37
N ASP A 241 -8.64 2.88 -11.85
CA ASP A 241 -8.94 1.87 -12.86
C ASP A 241 -9.05 0.46 -12.30
N LEU A 242 -8.21 0.14 -11.32
CA LEU A 242 -8.04 -1.20 -10.80
C LEU A 242 -8.16 -1.21 -9.27
N VAL A 243 -8.90 -2.16 -8.76
CA VAL A 243 -8.96 -2.46 -7.32
C VAL A 243 -8.61 -3.93 -7.11
N VAL A 244 -7.69 -4.18 -6.20
CA VAL A 244 -7.22 -5.52 -5.83
C VAL A 244 -7.46 -5.72 -4.34
N LEU A 245 -8.09 -6.81 -3.93
CA LEU A 245 -8.22 -7.18 -2.53
C LEU A 245 -7.25 -8.31 -2.18
N VAL A 246 -6.38 -8.05 -1.22
CA VAL A 246 -5.46 -9.03 -0.65
C VAL A 246 -6.01 -9.52 0.68
N ASP A 247 -6.03 -10.81 0.86
CA ASP A 247 -6.46 -11.47 2.10
C ASP A 247 -5.32 -12.27 2.74
N CYS A 248 -5.44 -12.50 4.04
CA CYS A 248 -4.51 -13.30 4.82
C CYS A 248 -5.33 -14.23 5.71
N ASP A 249 -5.20 -15.52 5.49
CA ASP A 249 -5.92 -16.52 6.29
C ASP A 249 -5.32 -16.65 7.70
N ARG A 250 -5.98 -17.43 8.55
CA ARG A 250 -5.56 -17.70 9.93
C ARG A 250 -4.20 -18.40 10.04
N PHE A 251 -3.68 -18.96 8.93
CA PHE A 251 -2.36 -19.59 8.85
C PHE A 251 -1.30 -18.66 8.25
N GLU A 252 -1.63 -17.37 8.11
CA GLU A 252 -0.78 -16.35 7.49
C GLU A 252 -0.46 -16.60 6.02
N LYS A 253 -1.23 -17.47 5.33
CA LYS A 253 -1.17 -17.61 3.88
C LYS A 253 -1.88 -16.41 3.25
N ARG A 254 -1.16 -15.67 2.46
CA ARG A 254 -1.67 -14.49 1.73
C ARG A 254 -2.09 -14.88 0.33
N LYS A 255 -3.17 -14.28 -0.15
CA LYS A 255 -3.67 -14.49 -1.51
C LYS A 255 -4.41 -13.25 -2.02
N ILE A 256 -4.49 -13.11 -3.33
CA ILE A 256 -5.43 -12.21 -3.96
C ILE A 256 -6.82 -12.83 -3.83
N ARG A 257 -7.74 -12.09 -3.23
CA ARG A 257 -9.12 -12.52 -3.04
C ARG A 257 -10.05 -11.99 -4.12
N GLN A 258 -9.89 -10.71 -4.48
CA GLN A 258 -10.71 -10.09 -5.53
C GLN A 258 -9.83 -9.20 -6.42
N VAL A 259 -10.19 -9.13 -7.70
CA VAL A 259 -9.66 -8.17 -8.67
C VAL A 259 -10.82 -7.63 -9.49
N GLY A 260 -10.91 -6.32 -9.63
CA GLY A 260 -11.96 -5.69 -10.43
C GLY A 260 -11.52 -4.37 -11.03
N PHE A 261 -12.14 -4.04 -12.16
CA PHE A 261 -11.96 -2.78 -12.85
C PHE A 261 -13.08 -1.81 -12.50
N LEU A 262 -12.71 -0.57 -12.24
CA LEU A 262 -13.63 0.55 -12.17
C LEU A 262 -13.68 1.22 -13.53
N SER A 263 -14.86 1.59 -13.96
CA SER A 263 -15.09 2.25 -15.24
C SER A 263 -16.21 3.29 -15.13
N ARG A 264 -16.05 4.38 -15.88
CA ARG A 264 -17.09 5.39 -16.04
C ARG A 264 -17.38 5.63 -17.51
N ASN A 265 -18.43 4.98 -18.01
CA ASN A 265 -18.85 5.09 -19.40
C ASN A 265 -20.24 5.72 -19.52
N ASN A 266 -20.39 6.71 -20.43
CA ASN A 266 -21.66 7.40 -20.71
C ASN A 266 -22.36 7.94 -19.47
N GLY A 267 -21.57 8.40 -18.47
CA GLY A 267 -22.12 8.93 -17.22
C GLY A 267 -22.44 7.87 -16.15
N SER A 268 -22.36 6.58 -16.48
CA SER A 268 -22.61 5.48 -15.55
C SER A 268 -21.32 4.95 -14.95
N ASN A 269 -21.33 4.69 -13.65
CA ASN A 269 -20.24 4.07 -12.90
C ASN A 269 -20.44 2.57 -12.82
N SER A 270 -19.38 1.78 -13.00
CA SER A 270 -19.42 0.33 -12.88
C SER A 270 -18.15 -0.22 -12.22
N CYS A 271 -18.31 -1.31 -11.48
CA CYS A 271 -17.23 -2.12 -10.94
C CYS A 271 -17.36 -3.53 -11.53
N THR A 272 -16.47 -3.92 -12.42
CA THR A 272 -16.45 -5.25 -13.06
C THR A 272 -15.49 -6.14 -12.32
N VAL A 273 -16.02 -7.09 -11.54
CA VAL A 273 -15.22 -8.08 -10.81
C VAL A 273 -14.82 -9.18 -11.75
N ILE A 274 -13.53 -9.32 -12.03
CA ILE A 274 -13.00 -10.34 -12.96
C ILE A 274 -12.53 -11.60 -12.24
N TYR A 275 -12.11 -11.47 -10.98
CA TYR A 275 -11.61 -12.57 -10.16
C TYR A 275 -12.10 -12.42 -8.73
N GLU A 276 -12.61 -13.51 -8.12
CA GLU A 276 -13.11 -13.52 -6.75
C GLU A 276 -13.02 -14.94 -6.18
N ASP A 277 -12.42 -15.06 -4.98
CA ASP A 277 -12.34 -16.28 -4.19
C ASP A 277 -11.79 -17.51 -4.96
N GLY A 278 -10.78 -17.30 -5.80
CA GLY A 278 -10.12 -18.38 -6.57
C GLY A 278 -10.71 -18.64 -7.95
N GLU A 279 -11.78 -17.93 -8.34
CA GLU A 279 -12.49 -18.14 -9.60
C GLU A 279 -12.54 -16.90 -10.47
N PHE A 280 -12.44 -17.08 -11.78
CA PHE A 280 -12.80 -16.04 -12.73
C PHE A 280 -14.31 -15.86 -12.75
N LYS A 281 -14.80 -14.64 -12.48
CA LYS A 281 -16.23 -14.29 -12.51
C LYS A 281 -16.65 -13.70 -13.85
N ASP A 282 -15.77 -12.87 -14.41
CA ASP A 282 -15.93 -12.28 -15.73
C ASP A 282 -14.56 -12.16 -16.38
N THR A 283 -14.48 -12.37 -17.68
CA THR A 283 -13.25 -12.12 -18.47
C THR A 283 -13.37 -10.85 -19.29
N HIS A 284 -14.51 -10.17 -19.21
CA HIS A 284 -14.76 -8.95 -19.94
C HIS A 284 -14.06 -7.78 -19.25
N ILE A 285 -13.10 -7.19 -19.94
CA ILE A 285 -12.45 -5.94 -19.53
C ILE A 285 -13.26 -4.78 -20.11
N PRO A 286 -13.66 -3.74 -19.31
CA PRO A 286 -14.35 -2.56 -19.82
C PRO A 286 -13.59 -1.90 -20.98
N GLU A 287 -14.29 -1.35 -21.97
CA GLU A 287 -13.69 -0.81 -23.19
C GLU A 287 -12.70 0.34 -22.93
N ASP A 288 -13.00 1.23 -21.99
CA ASP A 288 -12.10 2.32 -21.58
C ASP A 288 -10.79 1.81 -20.97
N ILE A 289 -10.84 0.65 -20.29
CA ILE A 289 -9.66 -0.04 -19.76
C ILE A 289 -8.90 -0.75 -20.88
N LYS A 290 -9.61 -1.43 -21.80
CA LYS A 290 -8.98 -2.05 -23.00
C LYS A 290 -8.21 -1.03 -23.83
N ASP A 291 -8.80 0.15 -24.04
CA ASP A 291 -8.15 1.24 -24.76
C ASP A 291 -6.82 1.63 -24.14
N LYS A 292 -6.70 1.56 -22.80
CA LYS A 292 -5.43 1.82 -22.12
C LYS A 292 -4.40 0.73 -22.45
N PHE A 293 -4.76 -0.56 -22.37
CA PHE A 293 -3.86 -1.64 -22.75
C PHE A 293 -3.39 -1.52 -24.20
N VAL A 294 -4.30 -1.24 -25.12
CA VAL A 294 -3.99 -1.07 -26.57
C VAL A 294 -3.00 0.08 -26.79
N ARG A 295 -3.14 1.22 -26.10
CA ARG A 295 -2.21 2.36 -26.21
C ARG A 295 -0.77 1.98 -25.87
N PHE A 296 -0.58 1.04 -24.96
CA PHE A 296 0.73 0.53 -24.57
C PHE A 296 1.07 -0.78 -25.31
N GLY A 297 0.28 -1.13 -26.37
CA GLY A 297 0.47 -2.27 -27.26
C GLY A 297 0.31 -3.61 -26.54
N ILE A 298 -0.54 -3.70 -25.53
CA ILE A 298 -0.89 -4.92 -24.82
C ILE A 298 -2.22 -5.42 -25.38
N ASP A 299 -2.18 -6.42 -26.27
CA ASP A 299 -3.38 -6.97 -26.89
C ASP A 299 -4.11 -7.95 -25.97
N ASN A 300 -3.36 -8.74 -25.22
CA ASN A 300 -3.90 -9.66 -24.20
C ASN A 300 -3.20 -9.44 -22.86
N PRO A 301 -3.86 -8.78 -21.90
CA PRO A 301 -3.23 -8.47 -20.61
C PRO A 301 -3.04 -9.67 -19.68
N TYR A 302 -3.62 -10.82 -19.98
CA TYR A 302 -3.46 -12.06 -19.20
C TYR A 302 -2.23 -12.88 -19.59
N VAL A 303 -1.47 -12.43 -20.58
CA VAL A 303 -0.28 -13.13 -21.09
C VAL A 303 0.90 -12.17 -21.11
N TRP A 304 2.08 -12.65 -20.72
CA TRP A 304 3.32 -11.90 -20.87
C TRP A 304 3.64 -11.62 -22.34
N ARG A 305 4.11 -10.42 -22.61
CA ARG A 305 4.80 -10.16 -23.87
C ARG A 305 6.11 -10.94 -23.87
N HIS A 306 6.25 -11.86 -24.80
CA HIS A 306 7.55 -12.34 -25.21
C HIS A 306 8.06 -11.33 -26.26
N ASP A 307 8.90 -10.38 -25.82
CA ASP A 307 9.73 -9.58 -26.74
C ASP A 307 10.86 -10.43 -27.29
#